data_113598e73c9d6376e17adeef6e9cf49c
#
_entry.id   113598e73c9d6376e17adeef6e9cf49c
#
_cell.length_a   1.000
_cell.length_b   1.000
_cell.length_c   1.000
_cell.angle_alpha   90.00
_cell.angle_beta   90.00
_cell.angle_gamma   90.00
#
_symmetry.space_group_name_H-M   'P 1'
#
loop_
_entity.id
_entity.type
_entity.pdbx_description
1 polymer ?
#
loop_
_entity_poly.entity_id
_entity_poly.type
_entity_poly.pdbx_seq_one_letter_code
_entity_poly.pdbx_strand_id
1 'polypeptide(L)'
;MTEKKGRGRPKGSPNKPKMELITKREKLPANADVYEILCQANIVAAENFDFAVNGLKHFGSRNGAVKLTLQWLFSPSINSTLPEGKTPYTTNIHPASDLAETSLRFEHKMFKYFVTEQVPMTRRESMWIEMLEGIPAKESEMIDLVKDGTNPFPNIDSRLAVAAFPDMEV
;
A
#
# COMPACT_ATOMS: atom_id res chain seq x y z
N MET A 1 -45.56 33.09 -3.53
CA MET A 1 -44.19 33.11 -2.96
C MET A 1 -43.62 31.72 -3.11
N THR A 2 -42.71 31.55 -4.05
CA THR A 2 -42.01 30.26 -4.28
C THR A 2 -40.74 30.27 -3.44
N GLU A 3 -40.72 29.47 -2.38
CA GLU A 3 -39.48 29.18 -1.64
C GLU A 3 -38.47 28.53 -2.55
N LYS A 4 -37.34 29.18 -2.79
CA LYS A 4 -36.17 28.57 -3.41
C LYS A 4 -35.59 27.57 -2.41
N LYS A 5 -35.89 26.27 -2.59
CA LYS A 5 -35.12 25.17 -1.96
C LYS A 5 -33.69 25.33 -2.39
N GLY A 6 -32.82 25.74 -1.48
CA GLY A 6 -31.39 25.72 -1.65
C GLY A 6 -30.97 24.30 -2.01
N ARG A 7 -30.29 24.15 -3.16
CA ARG A 7 -29.63 22.90 -3.53
C ARG A 7 -28.60 22.60 -2.47
N GLY A 8 -28.89 21.67 -1.58
CA GLY A 8 -27.95 21.14 -0.63
C GLY A 8 -26.70 20.67 -1.40
N ARG A 9 -25.55 21.16 -1.00
CA ARG A 9 -24.26 20.70 -1.46
C ARG A 9 -24.25 19.16 -1.34
N PRO A 10 -23.91 18.39 -2.40
CA PRO A 10 -23.83 16.95 -2.27
C PRO A 10 -22.87 16.64 -1.12
N LYS A 11 -23.30 15.79 -0.20
CA LYS A 11 -22.45 15.29 0.87
C LYS A 11 -21.20 14.74 0.21
N GLY A 12 -20.06 15.41 0.41
CA GLY A 12 -18.78 14.94 -0.10
C GLY A 12 -18.60 13.49 0.33
N SER A 13 -18.10 12.67 -0.56
CA SER A 13 -17.69 11.31 -0.22
C SER A 13 -16.91 11.35 1.08
N PRO A 14 -17.16 10.44 2.04
CA PRO A 14 -16.40 10.40 3.28
C PRO A 14 -14.92 10.43 2.92
N ASN A 15 -14.17 11.34 3.54
CA ASN A 15 -12.74 11.45 3.30
C ASN A 15 -12.12 10.07 3.47
N LYS A 16 -11.67 9.49 2.36
CA LYS A 16 -10.92 8.23 2.43
C LYS A 16 -9.70 8.45 3.33
N PRO A 17 -9.39 7.48 4.19
CA PRO A 17 -8.22 7.60 5.05
C PRO A 17 -7.00 7.93 4.20
N LYS A 18 -6.27 8.94 4.60
CA LYS A 18 -5.01 9.35 3.94
C LYS A 18 -3.88 9.16 4.92
N MET A 19 -2.79 8.61 4.43
CA MET A 19 -1.56 8.56 5.21
C MET A 19 -0.63 9.71 4.81
N GLU A 20 0.25 10.07 5.74
CA GLU A 20 1.33 11.02 5.48
C GLU A 20 2.41 10.36 4.64
N LEU A 21 2.78 10.98 3.53
CA LEU A 21 3.81 10.49 2.62
C LEU A 21 5.11 11.29 2.77
N ILE A 22 6.23 10.62 2.52
CA ILE A 22 7.51 11.30 2.32
C ILE A 22 7.39 12.15 1.06
N THR A 23 7.71 13.44 1.19
CA THR A 23 7.64 14.41 0.09
C THR A 23 9.01 14.84 -0.43
N LYS A 24 10.07 14.51 0.28
CA LYS A 24 11.44 14.82 -0.08
C LYS A 24 12.08 13.69 -0.87
N ARG A 25 12.67 14.04 -2.02
CA ARG A 25 13.44 13.07 -2.80
C ARG A 25 14.74 12.72 -2.07
N GLU A 26 14.94 11.43 -1.87
CA GLU A 26 16.11 10.88 -1.17
C GLU A 26 16.68 9.69 -1.93
N LYS A 27 17.98 9.49 -1.81
CA LYS A 27 18.61 8.26 -2.28
C LYS A 27 18.31 7.14 -1.30
N LEU A 28 17.66 6.09 -1.78
CA LEU A 28 17.31 4.96 -0.95
C LEU A 28 18.47 3.97 -0.79
N PRO A 29 18.63 3.37 0.41
CA PRO A 29 19.53 2.24 0.60
C PRO A 29 19.00 1.00 -0.12
N ALA A 30 19.87 0.02 -0.34
CA ALA A 30 19.50 -1.23 -1.02
C ALA A 30 18.44 -2.04 -0.27
N ASN A 31 18.33 -1.86 1.03
CA ASN A 31 17.36 -2.50 1.92
C ASN A 31 16.16 -1.61 2.29
N ALA A 32 15.89 -0.55 1.50
CA ALA A 32 14.72 0.30 1.70
C ALA A 32 13.43 -0.51 1.81
N ASP A 33 12.54 -0.10 2.67
CA ASP A 33 11.25 -0.75 2.83
C ASP A 33 10.27 -0.39 1.69
N VAL A 34 9.16 -1.10 1.58
CA VAL A 34 8.18 -0.90 0.50
C VAL A 34 7.58 0.50 0.54
N TYR A 35 7.31 1.02 1.72
CA TYR A 35 6.77 2.37 1.87
C TYR A 35 7.74 3.43 1.35
N GLU A 36 9.01 3.36 1.72
CA GLU A 36 10.05 4.27 1.23
C GLU A 36 10.20 4.19 -0.30
N ILE A 37 10.23 2.98 -0.84
CA ILE A 37 10.33 2.75 -2.29
C ILE A 37 9.14 3.37 -3.03
N LEU A 38 7.93 3.13 -2.57
CA LEU A 38 6.73 3.66 -3.21
C LEU A 38 6.57 5.16 -3.02
N CYS A 39 7.00 5.74 -1.89
CA CYS A 39 7.06 7.20 -1.72
C CYS A 39 8.00 7.83 -2.74
N GLN A 40 9.20 7.29 -2.92
CA GLN A 40 10.16 7.84 -3.89
C GLN A 40 9.67 7.66 -5.33
N ALA A 41 9.07 6.51 -5.66
CA ALA A 41 8.45 6.30 -6.96
C ALA A 41 7.31 7.31 -7.22
N ASN A 42 6.50 7.60 -6.21
CA ASN A 42 5.44 8.60 -6.30
C ASN A 42 5.96 10.01 -6.58
N ILE A 43 7.05 10.41 -5.92
CA ILE A 43 7.71 11.71 -6.15
C ILE A 43 8.25 11.79 -7.57
N VAL A 44 9.00 10.78 -7.99
CA VAL A 44 9.65 10.72 -9.29
C VAL A 44 8.64 10.61 -10.43
N ALA A 45 7.54 9.88 -10.23
CA ALA A 45 6.50 9.73 -11.26
C ALA A 45 5.82 11.04 -11.64
N ALA A 46 5.77 12.02 -10.74
CA ALA A 46 5.27 13.36 -11.04
C ALA A 46 6.18 14.14 -11.98
N GLU A 47 7.46 13.80 -12.03
CA GLU A 47 8.48 14.51 -12.82
C GLU A 47 8.85 13.74 -14.09
N ASN A 48 9.05 12.42 -14.00
CA ASN A 48 9.53 11.56 -15.08
C ASN A 48 9.02 10.13 -14.92
N PHE A 49 8.09 9.75 -15.79
CA PHE A 49 7.48 8.43 -15.80
C PHE A 49 8.50 7.30 -15.98
N ASP A 50 9.36 7.39 -16.98
CA ASP A 50 10.33 6.35 -17.31
C ASP A 50 11.34 6.15 -16.19
N PHE A 51 11.72 7.21 -15.51
CA PHE A 51 12.63 7.13 -14.37
C PHE A 51 11.98 6.43 -13.18
N ALA A 52 10.69 6.69 -12.96
CA ALA A 52 9.91 5.98 -11.93
C ALA A 52 9.78 4.49 -12.26
N VAL A 53 9.52 4.14 -13.51
CA VAL A 53 9.50 2.74 -13.98
C VAL A 53 10.82 2.04 -13.69
N ASN A 54 11.93 2.65 -14.04
CA ASN A 54 13.26 2.08 -13.82
C ASN A 54 13.57 1.91 -12.34
N GLY A 55 13.19 2.86 -11.51
CA GLY A 55 13.33 2.77 -10.05
C GLY A 55 12.53 1.61 -9.46
N LEU A 56 11.28 1.46 -9.86
CA LEU A 56 10.44 0.33 -9.42
C LEU A 56 10.99 -1.03 -9.87
N LYS A 57 11.48 -1.13 -11.09
CA LYS A 57 12.16 -2.35 -11.58
C LYS A 57 13.40 -2.69 -10.76
N HIS A 58 14.22 -1.68 -10.48
CA HIS A 58 15.46 -1.86 -9.72
C HIS A 58 15.18 -2.39 -8.31
N PHE A 59 14.32 -1.72 -7.56
CA PHE A 59 13.98 -2.14 -6.20
C PHE A 59 13.11 -3.39 -6.17
N GLY A 60 12.19 -3.54 -7.12
CA GLY A 60 11.32 -4.70 -7.25
C GLY A 60 12.07 -6.00 -7.52
N SER A 61 13.22 -5.95 -8.19
CA SER A 61 14.08 -7.13 -8.43
C SER A 61 14.70 -7.68 -7.14
N ARG A 62 14.80 -6.86 -6.11
CA ARG A 62 15.38 -7.19 -4.80
C ARG A 62 14.34 -7.36 -3.69
N ASN A 63 13.18 -6.78 -3.89
CA ASN A 63 12.09 -6.79 -2.92
C ASN A 63 10.77 -7.14 -3.61
N GLY A 64 10.41 -8.41 -3.58
CA GLY A 64 9.18 -8.91 -4.21
C GLY A 64 7.89 -8.33 -3.64
N ALA A 65 7.94 -7.77 -2.44
CA ALA A 65 6.80 -7.11 -1.83
C ALA A 65 6.34 -5.86 -2.60
N VAL A 66 7.24 -5.17 -3.31
CA VAL A 66 6.89 -4.00 -4.13
C VAL A 66 5.88 -4.39 -5.21
N LYS A 67 6.20 -5.41 -5.99
CA LYS A 67 5.31 -5.92 -7.03
C LYS A 67 3.99 -6.42 -6.46
N LEU A 68 4.02 -7.23 -5.41
CA LEU A 68 2.82 -7.81 -4.82
C LEU A 68 1.90 -6.75 -4.19
N THR A 69 2.47 -5.71 -3.60
CA THR A 69 1.68 -4.57 -3.08
C THR A 69 0.96 -3.84 -4.21
N LEU A 70 1.64 -3.55 -5.31
CA LEU A 70 1.04 -2.91 -6.49
C LEU A 70 0.01 -3.83 -7.16
N GLN A 71 0.28 -5.11 -7.22
CA GLN A 71 -0.65 -6.09 -7.76
C GLN A 71 -1.93 -6.18 -6.92
N TRP A 72 -1.80 -6.19 -5.60
CA TRP A 72 -2.97 -6.14 -4.72
C TRP A 72 -3.81 -4.88 -4.93
N LEU A 73 -3.14 -3.75 -5.13
CA LEU A 73 -3.80 -2.46 -5.30
C LEU A 73 -4.53 -2.32 -6.63
N PHE A 74 -3.96 -2.84 -7.72
CA PHE A 74 -4.46 -2.59 -9.09
C PHE A 74 -5.09 -3.79 -9.78
N SER A 75 -4.85 -5.02 -9.34
CA SER A 75 -5.45 -6.18 -9.97
C SER A 75 -6.93 -6.34 -9.58
N PRO A 76 -7.84 -6.40 -10.56
CA PRO A 76 -9.26 -6.58 -10.27
C PRO A 76 -9.60 -8.00 -9.76
N SER A 77 -8.71 -8.95 -9.97
CA SER A 77 -8.88 -10.34 -9.54
C SER A 77 -8.44 -10.58 -8.10
N ILE A 78 -7.70 -9.64 -7.50
CA ILE A 78 -7.19 -9.75 -6.12
C ILE A 78 -8.06 -8.91 -5.20
N ASN A 79 -8.82 -9.59 -4.35
CA ASN A 79 -9.70 -8.95 -3.38
C ASN A 79 -9.33 -9.41 -1.97
N SER A 80 -9.33 -8.48 -1.05
CA SER A 80 -9.11 -8.79 0.36
C SER A 80 -10.25 -9.64 0.92
N THR A 81 -9.89 -10.65 1.70
CA THR A 81 -10.82 -11.45 2.48
C THR A 81 -10.87 -11.04 3.95
N LEU A 82 -10.20 -9.93 4.27
CA LEU A 82 -10.17 -9.33 5.60
C LEU A 82 -11.32 -8.33 5.76
N PRO A 83 -11.74 -8.02 7.00
CA PRO A 83 -12.73 -6.98 7.25
C PRO A 83 -12.27 -5.62 6.71
N GLU A 84 -13.21 -4.87 6.14
CA GLU A 84 -12.97 -3.50 5.70
C GLU A 84 -12.71 -2.55 6.88
N GLY A 85 -12.01 -1.47 6.59
CA GLY A 85 -11.69 -0.43 7.54
C GLY A 85 -10.36 -0.64 8.25
N LYS A 86 -10.03 0.35 9.08
CA LYS A 86 -8.77 0.34 9.82
C LYS A 86 -8.71 -0.86 10.77
N THR A 87 -7.66 -1.65 10.64
CA THR A 87 -7.41 -2.79 11.52
C THR A 87 -7.02 -2.32 12.92
N PRO A 88 -7.62 -2.89 13.99
CA PRO A 88 -7.19 -2.62 15.36
C PRO A 88 -5.91 -3.39 15.67
N TYR A 89 -4.78 -2.71 15.66
CA TYR A 89 -3.47 -3.28 16.00
C TYR A 89 -2.61 -2.26 16.77
N THR A 90 -1.62 -2.76 17.51
CA THR A 90 -0.65 -1.93 18.20
C THR A 90 0.45 -1.53 17.24
N THR A 91 0.56 -0.23 16.94
CA THR A 91 1.60 0.28 16.06
C THR A 91 2.98 0.01 16.64
N ASN A 92 3.88 -0.48 15.80
CA ASN A 92 5.29 -0.57 16.17
C ASN A 92 5.87 0.83 16.32
N ILE A 93 6.19 1.21 17.56
CA ILE A 93 6.61 2.56 17.92
C ILE A 93 8.11 2.81 17.73
N HIS A 94 8.87 1.83 17.28
CA HIS A 94 10.30 2.02 17.01
C HIS A 94 10.49 3.00 15.85
N PRO A 95 11.24 4.11 16.05
CA PRO A 95 11.37 5.16 15.03
C PRO A 95 12.20 4.75 13.82
N ALA A 96 13.00 3.70 13.95
CA ALA A 96 13.84 3.19 12.87
C ALA A 96 13.27 1.90 12.29
N SER A 97 13.17 1.84 10.97
CA SER A 97 12.67 0.65 10.26
C SER A 97 13.50 -0.61 10.50
N ASP A 98 14.78 -0.45 10.80
CA ASP A 98 15.71 -1.53 11.11
C ASP A 98 15.52 -2.12 12.52
N LEU A 99 14.73 -1.47 13.37
CA LEU A 99 14.35 -1.96 14.70
C LEU A 99 13.03 -2.73 14.72
N ALA A 100 12.33 -2.82 13.61
CA ALA A 100 11.16 -3.68 13.49
C ALA A 100 11.58 -5.15 13.51
N GLU A 101 10.69 -6.01 14.00
CA GLU A 101 10.95 -7.46 14.06
C GLU A 101 11.11 -8.07 12.67
N THR A 102 10.36 -7.55 11.70
CA THR A 102 10.35 -8.00 10.31
C THR A 102 9.98 -6.85 9.37
N SER A 103 9.75 -7.13 8.11
CA SER A 103 9.30 -6.16 7.11
C SER A 103 8.48 -6.84 6.01
N LEU A 104 7.74 -6.07 5.22
CA LEU A 104 7.00 -6.60 4.06
C LEU A 104 7.90 -7.33 3.07
N ARG A 105 9.17 -6.97 3.01
CA ARG A 105 10.17 -7.69 2.19
C ARG A 105 10.18 -9.19 2.47
N PHE A 106 9.95 -9.59 3.69
CA PHE A 106 9.90 -10.99 4.12
C PHE A 106 8.46 -11.50 4.26
N GLU A 107 7.55 -10.64 4.73
CA GLU A 107 6.18 -11.01 5.06
C GLU A 107 5.24 -11.06 3.84
N HIS A 108 5.63 -10.55 2.69
CA HIS A 108 4.78 -10.57 1.48
C HIS A 108 4.33 -11.98 1.06
N LYS A 109 5.03 -13.01 1.48
CA LYS A 109 4.66 -14.41 1.25
C LYS A 109 3.34 -14.78 1.93
N MET A 110 2.94 -14.02 2.96
CA MET A 110 1.68 -14.19 3.68
C MET A 110 0.48 -13.63 2.93
N PHE A 111 0.67 -12.77 1.94
CA PHE A 111 -0.42 -12.07 1.25
C PHE A 111 -1.46 -13.04 0.65
N LYS A 112 -1.03 -14.19 0.17
CA LYS A 112 -1.91 -15.24 -0.35
C LYS A 112 -3.00 -15.68 0.63
N TYR A 113 -2.73 -15.62 1.92
CA TYR A 113 -3.69 -16.00 2.95
C TYR A 113 -4.73 -14.91 3.22
N PHE A 114 -4.46 -13.69 2.81
CA PHE A 114 -5.34 -12.53 3.02
C PHE A 114 -6.23 -12.23 1.82
N VAL A 115 -5.93 -12.84 0.69
CA VAL A 115 -6.70 -12.68 -0.55
C VAL A 115 -7.39 -13.97 -0.99
N THR A 116 -7.33 -15.00 -0.18
CA THR A 116 -8.00 -16.30 -0.37
C THR A 116 -8.65 -16.76 0.92
N GLU A 117 -9.48 -17.78 0.84
CA GLU A 117 -10.16 -18.37 2.00
C GLU A 117 -9.52 -19.69 2.45
N GLN A 118 -8.24 -19.87 2.20
CA GLN A 118 -7.50 -21.10 2.59
C GLN A 118 -7.38 -21.30 4.10
N VAL A 119 -7.47 -20.22 4.86
CA VAL A 119 -7.38 -20.21 6.32
C VAL A 119 -8.67 -19.65 6.89
N PRO A 120 -9.20 -20.20 8.02
CA PRO A 120 -10.39 -19.66 8.67
C PRO A 120 -10.26 -18.16 8.99
N MET A 121 -11.38 -17.42 8.92
CA MET A 121 -11.41 -15.96 9.10
C MET A 121 -10.70 -15.50 10.38
N THR A 122 -11.04 -16.12 11.51
CA THR A 122 -10.42 -15.76 12.81
C THR A 122 -8.90 -15.90 12.79
N ARG A 123 -8.40 -16.95 12.16
CA ARG A 123 -6.95 -17.16 12.02
C ARG A 123 -6.32 -16.15 11.06
N ARG A 124 -7.01 -15.83 9.94
CA ARG A 124 -6.56 -14.80 9.00
C ARG A 124 -6.41 -13.43 9.67
N GLU A 125 -7.43 -13.04 10.44
CA GLU A 125 -7.40 -11.77 11.18
C GLU A 125 -6.24 -11.72 12.18
N SER A 126 -6.02 -12.80 12.94
CA SER A 126 -4.88 -12.89 13.87
C SER A 126 -3.54 -12.79 13.14
N MET A 127 -3.38 -13.51 12.04
CA MET A 127 -2.15 -13.46 11.23
C MET A 127 -1.90 -12.06 10.65
N TRP A 128 -2.96 -11.36 10.22
CA TRP A 128 -2.89 -10.00 9.71
C TRP A 128 -2.43 -9.03 10.79
N ILE A 129 -3.03 -9.09 11.96
CA ILE A 129 -2.66 -8.24 13.11
C ILE A 129 -1.21 -8.50 13.53
N GLU A 130 -0.81 -9.76 13.66
CA GLU A 130 0.57 -10.16 13.99
C GLU A 130 1.59 -9.57 12.98
N MET A 131 1.26 -9.65 11.68
CA MET A 131 2.11 -9.06 10.63
C MET A 131 2.20 -7.54 10.78
N LEU A 132 1.07 -6.85 10.95
CA LEU A 132 1.06 -5.38 11.10
C LEU A 132 1.85 -4.91 12.31
N GLU A 133 1.83 -5.65 13.39
CA GLU A 133 2.55 -5.31 14.63
C GLU A 133 4.06 -5.57 14.53
N GLY A 134 4.47 -6.48 13.65
CA GLY A 134 5.89 -6.85 13.46
C GLY A 134 6.66 -6.02 12.44
N ILE A 135 5.97 -5.40 11.48
CA ILE A 135 6.59 -4.61 10.40
C ILE A 135 6.71 -3.12 10.79
N PRO A 136 7.53 -2.32 10.07
CA PRO A 136 7.62 -0.88 10.32
C PRO A 136 6.27 -0.17 10.29
N ALA A 137 6.07 0.81 11.15
CA ALA A 137 4.79 1.50 11.33
C ALA A 137 4.22 2.07 10.03
N LYS A 138 5.05 2.64 9.16
CA LYS A 138 4.61 3.19 7.88
C LYS A 138 4.26 2.11 6.86
N GLU A 139 4.93 0.98 6.87
CA GLU A 139 4.52 -0.17 6.06
C GLU A 139 3.17 -0.72 6.52
N SER A 140 2.94 -0.80 7.83
CA SER A 140 1.66 -1.25 8.39
C SER A 140 0.51 -0.35 7.97
N GLU A 141 0.67 0.95 8.11
CA GLU A 141 -0.33 1.94 7.72
C GLU A 141 -0.64 1.86 6.22
N MET A 142 0.39 1.75 5.40
CA MET A 142 0.28 1.62 3.95
C MET A 142 -0.47 0.36 3.54
N ILE A 143 -0.05 -0.81 4.02
CA ILE A 143 -0.65 -2.07 3.59
C ILE A 143 -2.08 -2.25 4.10
N ASP A 144 -2.42 -1.67 5.23
CA ASP A 144 -3.79 -1.67 5.74
C ASP A 144 -4.74 -0.83 4.85
N LEU A 145 -4.25 0.24 4.24
CA LEU A 145 -4.99 0.99 3.21
C LEU A 145 -5.10 0.21 1.90
N VAL A 146 -4.02 -0.41 1.45
CA VAL A 146 -4.00 -1.23 0.23
C VAL A 146 -4.98 -2.40 0.33
N LYS A 147 -5.11 -3.00 1.49
CA LYS A 147 -6.08 -4.05 1.78
C LYS A 147 -7.51 -3.65 1.36
N ASP A 148 -7.89 -2.42 1.59
CA ASP A 148 -9.21 -1.88 1.26
C ASP A 148 -9.29 -1.25 -0.15
N GLY A 149 -8.28 -1.44 -0.97
CA GLY A 149 -8.21 -0.87 -2.32
C GLY A 149 -7.92 0.63 -2.34
N THR A 150 -7.47 1.20 -1.23
CA THR A 150 -7.10 2.61 -1.14
C THR A 150 -5.65 2.80 -1.55
N ASN A 151 -5.43 3.56 -2.62
CA ASN A 151 -4.10 3.92 -3.08
C ASN A 151 -3.63 5.19 -2.38
N PRO A 152 -2.61 5.13 -1.50
CA PRO A 152 -2.07 6.32 -0.85
C PRO A 152 -1.13 7.14 -1.74
N PHE A 153 -0.75 6.63 -2.92
CA PHE A 153 0.24 7.24 -3.82
C PHE A 153 -0.42 7.85 -5.05
N PRO A 154 -0.74 9.16 -5.07
CA PRO A 154 -1.54 9.77 -6.14
C PRO A 154 -0.90 9.73 -7.52
N ASN A 155 0.43 9.66 -7.61
CA ASN A 155 1.16 9.62 -8.88
C ASN A 155 1.51 8.20 -9.37
N ILE A 156 1.15 7.19 -8.60
CA ILE A 156 1.31 5.78 -8.99
C ILE A 156 -0.05 5.28 -9.46
N ASP A 157 -0.14 4.96 -10.72
CA ASP A 157 -1.33 4.36 -11.35
C ASP A 157 -1.04 2.96 -11.90
N SER A 158 -2.07 2.31 -12.43
CA SER A 158 -1.94 0.98 -13.02
C SER A 158 -0.99 0.95 -14.22
N ARG A 159 -0.89 2.02 -15.00
CA ARG A 159 0.01 2.12 -16.14
C ARG A 159 1.46 2.08 -15.72
N LEU A 160 1.80 2.81 -14.66
CA LEU A 160 3.15 2.80 -14.07
C LEU A 160 3.49 1.40 -13.54
N ALA A 161 2.57 0.77 -12.84
CA ALA A 161 2.75 -0.57 -12.28
C ALA A 161 3.00 -1.62 -13.38
N VAL A 162 2.21 -1.61 -14.44
CA VAL A 162 2.38 -2.52 -15.59
C VAL A 162 3.68 -2.26 -16.35
N ALA A 163 4.04 -0.99 -16.54
CA ALA A 163 5.30 -0.64 -17.18
C ALA A 163 6.51 -1.15 -16.41
N ALA A 164 6.43 -1.11 -15.07
CA ALA A 164 7.47 -1.63 -14.20
C ALA A 164 7.48 -3.18 -14.12
N PHE A 165 6.28 -3.78 -14.11
CA PHE A 165 6.08 -5.22 -13.98
C PHE A 165 5.10 -5.72 -15.05
N PRO A 166 5.58 -5.98 -16.29
CA PRO A 166 4.71 -6.33 -17.42
C PRO A 166 3.92 -7.62 -17.26
N ASP A 167 4.32 -8.48 -16.35
CA ASP A 167 3.65 -9.74 -16.03
C ASP A 167 2.52 -9.58 -14.98
N MET A 168 2.26 -8.36 -14.51
CA MET A 168 1.10 -8.08 -13.65
C MET A 168 -0.20 -8.09 -14.45
N GLU A 169 -1.21 -8.72 -13.86
CA GLU A 169 -2.60 -8.58 -14.32
C GLU A 169 -3.23 -7.33 -13.67
N VAL A 170 -3.74 -6.46 -14.49
CA VAL A 170 -4.43 -5.22 -14.05
C VAL A 170 -5.71 -5.03 -14.84
#